data_984863723a15bff618c643436d7359f7
#
_entry.id   984863723a15bff618c643436d7359f7
#
_cell.length_a   1.000
_cell.length_b   1.000
_cell.length_c   1.000
_cell.angle_alpha   90.00
_cell.angle_beta   90.00
_cell.angle_gamma   90.00
#
_symmetry.space_group_name_H-M   'P 1'
#
loop_
_entity.id
_entity.type
_entity.pdbx_description
1 polymer ?
#
loop_
_entity_poly.entity_id
_entity_poly.type
_entity_poly.pdbx_seq_one_letter_code
_entity_poly.pdbx_strand_id
1 'polypeptide(L)'
;MPATRHVALLIEATNAYSRGLLHGVARYEHEHGRWTVYFEPHDLNAPPPKWLKNWKGHGALARIDSRRTARAVLALGVPVVELRRVITVPGVPTIGPDNEAVARLAAAHLQERGFRHFGFCGLARGLDPRMDDRTEAFRRHLEGAGFGCSVFEPERTAAWAQEERQMARWIVSLPKPAGVMACNDNRGLQVLRACMGVGVAVPDQVAVIGAGNDDCLCSLSHPPLSTVDLGPEAIGYEAAALLDRMMSGPQAPAPHVQVPPRGIVTRRSTDVLATEDQAVAAAVGFIRSHAYDDICVDDVLKHVSLSRSALEPRLKRVIGRTIHQEIHRVRLERVKALLSTTDLPTKQISAQTGFHSVQYLARVFRSATGQTPANYRKKMRS
;
A
#
# COMPACT_ATOMS: atom_id res chain seq x y z
N MET A 1 -39.40 6.13 -13.57
CA MET A 1 -37.92 5.93 -13.38
C MET A 1 -37.51 6.75 -12.21
N PRO A 2 -36.66 6.29 -11.28
CA PRO A 2 -36.13 7.13 -10.22
C PRO A 2 -35.40 8.33 -10.84
N ALA A 3 -35.57 9.52 -10.25
CA ALA A 3 -34.94 10.74 -10.76
C ALA A 3 -33.41 10.61 -10.74
N THR A 4 -32.75 10.96 -11.87
CA THR A 4 -31.30 10.98 -11.99
C THR A 4 -30.71 11.99 -11.01
N ARG A 5 -29.75 11.58 -10.19
CA ARG A 5 -29.10 12.46 -9.22
C ARG A 5 -27.88 13.14 -9.85
N HIS A 6 -27.71 14.41 -9.57
CA HIS A 6 -26.57 15.20 -10.01
C HIS A 6 -25.52 15.20 -8.91
N VAL A 7 -24.33 14.69 -9.20
CA VAL A 7 -23.22 14.53 -8.22
C VAL A 7 -21.98 15.28 -8.69
N ALA A 8 -21.41 16.11 -7.81
CA ALA A 8 -20.16 16.82 -8.07
C ALA A 8 -18.97 16.00 -7.58
N LEU A 9 -17.92 15.87 -8.40
CA LEU A 9 -16.65 15.28 -8.02
C LEU A 9 -15.56 16.37 -7.96
N LEU A 10 -15.08 16.64 -6.77
CA LEU A 10 -13.99 17.57 -6.49
C LEU A 10 -12.75 16.76 -6.09
N ILE A 11 -12.26 15.97 -7.03
CA ILE A 11 -11.15 15.04 -6.88
C ILE A 11 -10.13 15.36 -7.97
N GLU A 12 -8.90 15.66 -7.59
CA GLU A 12 -7.83 15.87 -8.57
C GLU A 12 -7.48 14.56 -9.31
N ALA A 13 -7.03 14.66 -10.56
CA ALA A 13 -6.70 13.49 -11.40
C ALA A 13 -5.19 13.32 -11.65
N THR A 14 -4.34 14.09 -10.97
CA THR A 14 -2.90 14.19 -11.24
C THR A 14 -2.08 12.99 -10.73
N ASN A 15 -2.55 12.25 -9.72
CA ASN A 15 -1.84 11.11 -9.17
C ASN A 15 -2.65 9.80 -9.28
N ALA A 16 -1.96 8.66 -9.20
CA ALA A 16 -2.58 7.33 -9.35
C ALA A 16 -3.64 7.04 -8.29
N TYR A 17 -3.42 7.46 -7.03
CA TYR A 17 -4.38 7.27 -5.95
C TYR A 17 -5.72 7.96 -6.24
N SER A 18 -5.68 9.21 -6.67
CA SER A 18 -6.89 9.99 -6.99
C SER A 18 -7.63 9.44 -8.21
N ARG A 19 -6.88 9.01 -9.26
CA ARG A 19 -7.48 8.31 -10.40
C ARG A 19 -8.14 7.00 -9.98
N GLY A 20 -7.52 6.25 -9.04
CA GLY A 20 -8.13 5.05 -8.46
C GLY A 20 -9.45 5.34 -7.73
N LEU A 21 -9.54 6.45 -6.98
CA LEU A 21 -10.81 6.89 -6.38
C LEU A 21 -11.88 7.13 -7.45
N LEU A 22 -11.53 7.86 -8.53
CA LEU A 22 -12.43 8.12 -9.65
C LEU A 22 -12.89 6.82 -10.34
N HIS A 23 -11.99 5.84 -10.52
CA HIS A 23 -12.36 4.51 -11.04
C HIS A 23 -13.37 3.79 -10.14
N GLY A 24 -13.20 3.86 -8.82
CA GLY A 24 -14.15 3.30 -7.86
C GLY A 24 -15.52 3.96 -7.95
N VAL A 25 -15.56 5.28 -8.03
CA VAL A 25 -16.82 6.04 -8.22
C VAL A 25 -17.50 5.69 -9.54
N ALA A 26 -16.74 5.62 -10.64
CA ALA A 26 -17.26 5.25 -11.95
C ALA A 26 -17.83 3.82 -11.96
N ARG A 27 -17.16 2.88 -11.26
CA ARG A 27 -17.65 1.51 -11.12
C ARG A 27 -19.00 1.49 -10.38
N TYR A 28 -19.11 2.22 -9.26
CA TYR A 28 -20.35 2.33 -8.51
C TYR A 28 -21.50 2.89 -9.39
N GLU A 29 -21.22 3.96 -10.11
CA GLU A 29 -22.20 4.58 -11.02
C GLU A 29 -22.64 3.62 -12.12
N HIS A 30 -21.68 2.92 -12.76
CA HIS A 30 -21.98 1.91 -13.80
C HIS A 30 -22.88 0.77 -13.29
N GLU A 31 -22.65 0.31 -12.07
CA GLU A 31 -23.44 -0.78 -11.46
C GLU A 31 -24.85 -0.33 -11.04
N HIS A 32 -25.03 0.96 -10.68
CA HIS A 32 -26.28 1.48 -10.14
C HIS A 32 -27.03 2.44 -11.06
N GLY A 33 -26.32 3.09 -12.02
CA GLY A 33 -26.90 3.87 -13.14
C GLY A 33 -27.78 5.05 -12.74
N ARG A 34 -27.49 5.75 -11.62
CA ARG A 34 -28.41 6.74 -11.02
C ARG A 34 -27.87 8.17 -11.03
N TRP A 35 -26.64 8.40 -11.54
CA TRP A 35 -25.97 9.68 -11.40
C TRP A 35 -25.69 10.35 -12.75
N THR A 36 -25.78 11.69 -12.75
CA THR A 36 -25.09 12.56 -13.69
C THR A 36 -23.93 13.19 -12.98
N VAL A 37 -22.71 12.89 -13.43
CA VAL A 37 -21.47 13.31 -12.77
C VAL A 37 -21.00 14.63 -13.34
N TYR A 38 -20.69 15.60 -12.46
CA TYR A 38 -20.02 16.86 -12.76
C TYR A 38 -18.59 16.78 -12.31
N PHE A 39 -17.65 16.74 -13.26
CA PHE A 39 -16.22 16.61 -13.01
C PHE A 39 -15.43 17.52 -13.93
N GLU A 40 -14.48 18.25 -13.36
CA GLU A 40 -13.48 19.05 -14.09
C GLU A 40 -12.09 18.63 -13.60
N PRO A 41 -11.20 18.16 -14.49
CA PRO A 41 -9.83 17.81 -14.12
C PRO A 41 -9.12 19.05 -13.56
N HIS A 42 -8.48 18.90 -12.41
CA HIS A 42 -7.73 19.96 -11.74
C HIS A 42 -6.54 19.39 -10.96
N ASP A 43 -5.63 20.26 -10.57
CA ASP A 43 -4.48 19.91 -9.75
C ASP A 43 -4.81 19.97 -8.26
N LEU A 44 -4.00 19.29 -7.46
CA LEU A 44 -4.03 19.41 -6.01
C LEU A 44 -3.76 20.88 -5.63
N ASN A 45 -4.51 21.41 -4.65
CA ASN A 45 -4.49 22.83 -4.21
C ASN A 45 -5.04 23.84 -5.23
N ALA A 46 -5.61 23.40 -6.35
CA ALA A 46 -6.34 24.29 -7.24
C ALA A 46 -7.54 24.93 -6.52
N PRO A 47 -7.93 26.16 -6.88
CA PRO A 47 -9.14 26.76 -6.34
C PRO A 47 -10.38 25.92 -6.77
N PRO A 48 -11.46 25.93 -5.97
CA PRO A 48 -12.70 25.27 -6.36
C PRO A 48 -13.16 25.70 -7.75
N PRO A 49 -13.68 24.79 -8.59
CA PRO A 49 -14.14 25.11 -9.94
C PRO A 49 -15.17 26.24 -9.93
N LYS A 50 -15.09 27.15 -10.91
CA LYS A 50 -16.00 28.31 -10.98
C LYS A 50 -17.48 27.92 -11.08
N TRP A 51 -17.78 26.82 -11.77
CA TRP A 51 -19.14 26.32 -11.94
C TRP A 51 -19.80 25.89 -10.62
N LEU A 52 -18.99 25.53 -9.59
CA LEU A 52 -19.49 25.05 -8.30
C LEU A 52 -20.38 26.08 -7.61
N LYS A 53 -20.09 27.36 -7.76
CA LYS A 53 -20.83 28.46 -7.10
C LYS A 53 -22.33 28.48 -7.47
N ASN A 54 -22.69 28.10 -8.70
CA ASN A 54 -24.05 28.12 -9.20
C ASN A 54 -24.62 26.71 -9.41
N TRP A 55 -23.86 25.69 -9.05
CA TRP A 55 -24.26 24.31 -9.23
C TRP A 55 -25.37 23.92 -8.22
N LYS A 56 -26.41 23.28 -8.79
CA LYS A 56 -27.55 22.77 -8.03
C LYS A 56 -27.66 21.29 -8.28
N GLY A 57 -27.10 20.50 -7.38
CA GLY A 57 -27.16 19.05 -7.44
C GLY A 57 -27.58 18.41 -6.14
N HIS A 58 -27.31 17.13 -6.00
CA HIS A 58 -27.87 16.31 -4.92
C HIS A 58 -26.80 15.85 -3.92
N GLY A 59 -25.52 15.83 -4.30
CA GLY A 59 -24.44 15.42 -3.42
C GLY A 59 -23.05 15.65 -4.01
N ALA A 60 -22.01 15.61 -3.19
CA ALA A 60 -20.63 15.80 -3.64
C ALA A 60 -19.65 14.82 -2.98
N LEU A 61 -18.68 14.35 -3.77
CA LEU A 61 -17.47 13.69 -3.29
C LEU A 61 -16.30 14.68 -3.42
N ALA A 62 -15.60 14.96 -2.32
CA ALA A 62 -14.59 15.99 -2.31
C ALA A 62 -13.31 15.56 -1.61
N ARG A 63 -12.16 15.94 -2.18
CA ARG A 63 -10.87 15.95 -1.49
C ARG A 63 -10.57 17.36 -1.03
N ILE A 64 -10.82 17.63 0.24
CA ILE A 64 -10.74 18.98 0.82
C ILE A 64 -9.32 19.22 1.32
N ASP A 65 -8.58 20.10 0.62
CA ASP A 65 -7.19 20.44 0.86
C ASP A 65 -7.02 21.82 1.54
N SER A 66 -8.03 22.68 1.47
CA SER A 66 -7.97 24.05 1.95
C SER A 66 -9.30 24.48 2.61
N ARG A 67 -9.19 25.47 3.50
CA ARG A 67 -10.38 26.12 4.08
C ARG A 67 -11.27 26.76 3.02
N ARG A 68 -10.69 27.18 1.88
CA ARG A 68 -11.43 27.74 0.76
C ARG A 68 -12.28 26.67 0.10
N THR A 69 -11.71 25.49 -0.18
CA THR A 69 -12.43 24.32 -0.74
C THR A 69 -13.51 23.86 0.24
N ALA A 70 -13.20 23.78 1.55
CA ALA A 70 -14.19 23.43 2.58
C ALA A 70 -15.41 24.35 2.57
N ARG A 71 -15.18 25.68 2.55
CA ARG A 71 -16.29 26.67 2.50
C ARG A 71 -17.14 26.54 1.24
N ALA A 72 -16.48 26.36 0.07
CA ALA A 72 -17.18 26.22 -1.19
C ALA A 72 -18.05 24.96 -1.24
N VAL A 73 -17.56 23.85 -0.72
CA VAL A 73 -18.29 22.58 -0.65
C VAL A 73 -19.45 22.64 0.34
N LEU A 74 -19.25 23.21 1.53
CA LEU A 74 -20.32 23.38 2.52
C LEU A 74 -21.43 24.33 2.03
N ALA A 75 -21.09 25.35 1.25
CA ALA A 75 -22.05 26.29 0.69
C ALA A 75 -23.02 25.64 -0.32
N LEU A 76 -22.77 24.43 -0.78
CA LEU A 76 -23.68 23.69 -1.64
C LEU A 76 -24.98 23.26 -0.92
N GLY A 77 -24.96 23.11 0.40
CA GLY A 77 -26.12 22.69 1.20
C GLY A 77 -26.61 21.27 0.89
N VAL A 78 -25.77 20.43 0.29
CA VAL A 78 -26.08 19.04 -0.08
C VAL A 78 -25.21 18.07 0.73
N PRO A 79 -25.56 16.77 0.81
CA PRO A 79 -24.70 15.74 1.36
C PRO A 79 -23.31 15.73 0.72
N VAL A 80 -22.27 15.64 1.55
CA VAL A 80 -20.87 15.61 1.13
C VAL A 80 -20.15 14.46 1.82
N VAL A 81 -19.30 13.73 1.07
CA VAL A 81 -18.33 12.78 1.63
C VAL A 81 -16.91 13.28 1.30
N GLU A 82 -16.08 13.34 2.31
CA GLU A 82 -14.71 13.85 2.23
C GLU A 82 -13.72 12.68 2.13
N LEU A 83 -12.73 12.79 1.20
CA LEU A 83 -11.82 11.71 0.81
C LEU A 83 -10.34 11.96 1.18
N ARG A 84 -10.04 13.04 1.90
CA ARG A 84 -8.64 13.41 2.17
C ARG A 84 -8.30 13.57 3.65
N ARG A 85 -9.21 14.12 4.45
CA ARG A 85 -9.03 14.36 5.90
C ARG A 85 -7.78 15.17 6.28
N VAL A 86 -7.36 16.12 5.44
CA VAL A 86 -6.32 17.09 5.79
C VAL A 86 -6.90 18.21 6.66
N ILE A 87 -8.16 18.56 6.41
CA ILE A 87 -8.92 19.52 7.20
C ILE A 87 -10.17 18.83 7.70
N THR A 88 -10.38 18.85 9.03
CA THR A 88 -11.62 18.36 9.61
C THR A 88 -12.75 19.34 9.35
N VAL A 89 -13.81 18.90 8.71
CA VAL A 89 -15.03 19.67 8.45
C VAL A 89 -16.14 19.10 9.30
N PRO A 90 -16.64 19.84 10.32
CA PRO A 90 -17.71 19.34 11.19
C PRO A 90 -18.94 18.90 10.40
N GLY A 91 -19.52 17.74 10.74
CA GLY A 91 -20.72 17.21 10.09
C GLY A 91 -20.48 16.57 8.71
N VAL A 92 -19.27 16.58 8.16
CA VAL A 92 -18.93 15.92 6.90
C VAL A 92 -18.22 14.58 7.21
N PRO A 93 -18.80 13.44 6.83
CA PRO A 93 -18.14 12.15 7.00
C PRO A 93 -16.94 12.04 6.10
N THR A 94 -15.92 11.34 6.60
CA THR A 94 -14.68 11.07 5.85
C THR A 94 -14.54 9.59 5.55
N ILE A 95 -13.95 9.27 4.41
CA ILE A 95 -13.56 7.91 4.06
C ILE A 95 -12.13 7.89 3.55
N GLY A 96 -11.35 6.90 3.96
CA GLY A 96 -9.95 6.80 3.55
C GLY A 96 -9.31 5.48 3.95
N PRO A 97 -8.00 5.30 3.68
CA PRO A 97 -7.31 4.07 4.04
C PRO A 97 -7.19 3.91 5.56
N ASP A 98 -7.26 2.67 6.01
CA ASP A 98 -6.93 2.27 7.38
C ASP A 98 -5.40 2.36 7.57
N ASN A 99 -4.93 3.49 8.13
CA ASN A 99 -3.52 3.75 8.34
C ASN A 99 -2.88 2.81 9.37
N GLU A 100 -3.65 2.30 10.33
CA GLU A 100 -3.19 1.29 11.30
C GLU A 100 -2.87 -0.03 10.57
N ALA A 101 -3.78 -0.50 9.73
CA ALA A 101 -3.57 -1.70 8.93
C ALA A 101 -2.43 -1.53 7.90
N VAL A 102 -2.29 -0.36 7.29
CA VAL A 102 -1.18 -0.03 6.37
C VAL A 102 0.17 -0.13 7.09
N ALA A 103 0.30 0.50 8.25
CA ALA A 103 1.51 0.49 9.04
C ALA A 103 1.86 -0.92 9.54
N ARG A 104 0.88 -1.65 10.05
CA ARG A 104 1.03 -3.04 10.50
C ARG A 104 1.52 -3.96 9.39
N LEU A 105 0.94 -3.87 8.18
CA LEU A 105 1.39 -4.66 7.04
C LEU A 105 2.83 -4.36 6.65
N ALA A 106 3.21 -3.08 6.60
CA ALA A 106 4.57 -2.69 6.28
C ALA A 106 5.58 -3.18 7.33
N ALA A 107 5.25 -3.03 8.62
CA ALA A 107 6.10 -3.50 9.71
C ALA A 107 6.27 -5.03 9.68
N ALA A 108 5.16 -5.78 9.55
CA ALA A 108 5.19 -7.23 9.44
C ALA A 108 6.02 -7.70 8.22
N HIS A 109 5.87 -7.04 7.08
CA HIS A 109 6.65 -7.33 5.87
C HIS A 109 8.16 -7.19 6.07
N LEU A 110 8.60 -6.15 6.79
CA LEU A 110 10.00 -5.94 7.09
C LEU A 110 10.50 -6.93 8.16
N GLN A 111 9.71 -7.19 9.21
CA GLN A 111 10.04 -8.17 10.26
C GLN A 111 10.16 -9.60 9.71
N GLU A 112 9.25 -10.01 8.82
CA GLU A 112 9.30 -11.32 8.14
C GLU A 112 10.55 -11.50 7.27
N ARG A 113 11.18 -10.42 6.86
CA ARG A 113 12.45 -10.39 6.13
C ARG A 113 13.67 -10.35 7.05
N GLY A 114 13.46 -10.43 8.37
CA GLY A 114 14.52 -10.52 9.38
C GLY A 114 15.06 -9.18 9.84
N PHE A 115 14.53 -8.04 9.39
CA PHE A 115 14.98 -6.74 9.87
C PHE A 115 14.70 -6.57 11.36
N ARG A 116 15.65 -5.95 12.07
CA ARG A 116 15.61 -5.67 13.53
C ARG A 116 15.77 -4.18 13.81
N HIS A 117 16.26 -3.41 12.85
CA HIS A 117 16.37 -1.97 12.93
C HIS A 117 15.38 -1.34 11.95
N PHE A 118 14.63 -0.36 12.41
CA PHE A 118 13.55 0.21 11.65
C PHE A 118 13.63 1.73 11.59
N GLY A 119 13.25 2.25 10.42
CA GLY A 119 13.09 3.68 10.19
C GLY A 119 11.73 4.00 9.57
N PHE A 120 11.25 5.21 9.83
CA PHE A 120 10.09 5.77 9.16
C PHE A 120 10.45 7.12 8.54
N CYS A 121 10.15 7.29 7.25
CA CYS A 121 10.34 8.56 6.54
C CYS A 121 8.99 9.24 6.33
N GLY A 122 8.69 10.25 7.17
CA GLY A 122 7.45 11.02 7.17
C GLY A 122 7.52 12.30 6.36
N LEU A 123 6.44 13.07 6.41
CA LEU A 123 6.36 14.47 6.05
C LEU A 123 6.66 15.33 7.28
N ALA A 124 6.81 16.64 7.08
CA ALA A 124 6.87 17.59 8.20
C ALA A 124 5.59 17.44 9.06
N ARG A 125 5.78 17.29 10.36
CA ARG A 125 4.69 17.02 11.31
C ARG A 125 3.57 18.08 11.21
N GLY A 126 2.33 17.62 11.20
CA GLY A 126 1.14 18.46 11.07
C GLY A 126 0.89 19.01 9.65
N LEU A 127 1.66 18.56 8.65
CA LEU A 127 1.40 18.92 7.25
C LEU A 127 0.25 18.09 6.66
N ASP A 128 0.20 16.81 6.99
CA ASP A 128 -0.88 15.89 6.61
C ASP A 128 -1.15 14.93 7.78
N PRO A 129 -2.26 15.12 8.52
CA PRO A 129 -2.59 14.31 9.69
C PRO A 129 -2.66 12.81 9.40
N ARG A 130 -2.98 12.40 8.17
CA ARG A 130 -3.01 10.98 7.79
C ARG A 130 -1.61 10.37 7.75
N MET A 131 -0.61 11.17 7.38
CA MET A 131 0.78 10.73 7.39
C MET A 131 1.33 10.68 8.81
N ASP A 132 0.91 11.62 9.67
CA ASP A 132 1.22 11.59 11.10
C ASP A 132 0.62 10.34 11.77
N ASP A 133 -0.66 10.04 11.48
CA ASP A 133 -1.33 8.81 11.98
C ASP A 133 -0.57 7.55 11.54
N ARG A 134 -0.10 7.50 10.28
CA ARG A 134 0.67 6.36 9.75
C ARG A 134 2.02 6.22 10.41
N THR A 135 2.71 7.34 10.65
CA THR A 135 3.98 7.39 11.39
C THR A 135 3.80 6.80 12.79
N GLU A 136 2.80 7.28 13.50
CA GLU A 136 2.53 6.86 14.87
C GLU A 136 2.08 5.39 14.96
N ALA A 137 1.26 4.94 14.01
CA ALA A 137 0.83 3.55 13.92
C ALA A 137 2.01 2.59 13.68
N PHE A 138 2.94 2.96 12.77
CA PHE A 138 4.11 2.15 12.48
C PHE A 138 5.06 2.06 13.69
N ARG A 139 5.33 3.20 14.34
CA ARG A 139 6.16 3.27 15.55
C ARG A 139 5.57 2.41 16.67
N ARG A 140 4.29 2.61 16.99
CA ARG A 140 3.59 1.87 18.06
C ARG A 140 3.56 0.36 17.79
N HIS A 141 3.34 -0.06 16.56
CA HIS A 141 3.35 -1.48 16.20
C HIS A 141 4.72 -2.13 16.44
N LEU A 142 5.81 -1.45 16.07
CA LEU A 142 7.16 -1.93 16.29
C LEU A 142 7.54 -1.94 17.77
N GLU A 143 7.18 -0.90 18.53
CA GLU A 143 7.41 -0.82 19.96
C GLU A 143 6.68 -1.94 20.72
N GLY A 144 5.43 -2.23 20.33
CA GLY A 144 4.65 -3.37 20.85
C GLY A 144 5.31 -4.73 20.57
N ALA A 145 6.12 -4.81 19.52
CA ALA A 145 6.94 -5.99 19.18
C ALA A 145 8.36 -5.96 19.78
N GLY A 146 8.70 -4.97 20.61
CA GLY A 146 10.00 -4.83 21.27
C GLY A 146 11.08 -4.18 20.40
N PHE A 147 10.72 -3.48 19.31
CA PHE A 147 11.69 -2.80 18.44
C PHE A 147 11.57 -1.28 18.52
N GLY A 148 12.71 -0.59 18.44
CA GLY A 148 12.76 0.86 18.24
C GLY A 148 12.51 1.26 16.78
N CYS A 149 12.03 2.50 16.57
CA CYS A 149 11.86 3.10 15.25
C CYS A 149 12.49 4.49 15.21
N SER A 150 13.44 4.70 14.29
CA SER A 150 14.02 6.01 14.02
C SER A 150 13.13 6.75 13.02
N VAL A 151 12.61 7.92 13.40
CA VAL A 151 11.70 8.70 12.55
C VAL A 151 12.44 9.87 11.92
N PHE A 152 12.31 10.03 10.61
CA PHE A 152 12.74 11.21 9.87
C PHE A 152 11.52 12.05 9.49
N GLU A 153 11.44 13.24 10.06
CA GLU A 153 10.45 14.26 9.73
C GLU A 153 11.21 15.55 9.40
N PRO A 154 11.08 16.08 8.16
CA PRO A 154 11.75 17.33 7.79
C PRO A 154 11.10 18.53 8.46
N GLU A 155 11.81 19.64 8.57
CA GLU A 155 11.22 20.92 8.93
C GLU A 155 10.28 21.44 7.82
N ARG A 156 9.16 22.07 8.20
CA ARG A 156 8.16 22.57 7.24
C ARG A 156 8.70 23.58 6.22
N THR A 157 9.75 24.29 6.59
CA THR A 157 10.37 25.37 5.80
C THR A 157 11.69 24.98 5.15
N ALA A 158 12.11 23.72 5.30
CA ALA A 158 13.37 23.26 4.73
C ALA A 158 13.36 23.36 3.20
N ALA A 159 14.41 23.97 2.64
CA ALA A 159 14.63 23.92 1.20
C ALA A 159 14.89 22.47 0.77
N TRP A 160 14.43 22.09 -0.41
CA TRP A 160 14.54 20.72 -0.94
C TRP A 160 15.96 20.13 -0.82
N ALA A 161 17.00 20.88 -1.19
CA ALA A 161 18.38 20.44 -1.07
C ALA A 161 18.86 20.25 0.37
N GLN A 162 18.29 21.00 1.34
CA GLN A 162 18.58 20.82 2.76
C GLN A 162 17.93 19.54 3.29
N GLU A 163 16.68 19.32 2.94
CA GLU A 163 15.92 18.13 3.30
C GLU A 163 16.61 16.85 2.79
N GLU A 164 17.07 16.87 1.53
CA GLU A 164 17.79 15.74 0.92
C GLU A 164 19.08 15.41 1.69
N ARG A 165 19.86 16.44 2.07
CA ARG A 165 21.07 16.26 2.90
C ARG A 165 20.76 15.74 4.32
N GLN A 166 19.66 16.19 4.92
CA GLN A 166 19.23 15.71 6.24
C GLN A 166 18.78 14.24 6.16
N MET A 167 18.02 13.87 5.13
CA MET A 167 17.59 12.50 4.86
C MET A 167 18.80 11.57 4.64
N ALA A 168 19.78 11.98 3.85
CA ALA A 168 21.00 11.23 3.60
C ALA A 168 21.78 10.96 4.90
N ARG A 169 21.94 11.97 5.78
CA ARG A 169 22.57 11.80 7.09
C ARG A 169 21.79 10.83 7.99
N TRP A 170 20.46 10.94 7.99
CA TRP A 170 19.60 10.02 8.74
C TRP A 170 19.75 8.58 8.24
N ILE A 171 19.76 8.34 6.92
CA ILE A 171 19.96 7.00 6.34
C ILE A 171 21.33 6.41 6.77
N VAL A 172 22.39 7.22 6.76
CA VAL A 172 23.72 6.78 7.19
C VAL A 172 23.73 6.40 8.68
N SER A 173 23.01 7.15 9.54
CA SER A 173 22.96 6.92 10.99
C SER A 173 22.15 5.70 11.42
N LEU A 174 21.28 5.16 10.56
CA LEU A 174 20.52 3.96 10.87
C LEU A 174 21.46 2.77 11.09
N PRO A 175 21.31 1.96 12.15
CA PRO A 175 21.99 0.67 12.26
C PRO A 175 21.62 -0.23 11.09
N LYS A 176 22.59 -0.96 10.53
CA LYS A 176 22.40 -1.81 9.35
C LYS A 176 22.38 -3.30 9.75
N PRO A 177 21.58 -4.15 9.07
CA PRO A 177 20.60 -3.82 8.04
C PRO A 177 19.32 -3.21 8.64
N ALA A 178 18.72 -2.22 7.95
CA ALA A 178 17.53 -1.53 8.41
C ALA A 178 16.37 -1.66 7.43
N GLY A 179 15.14 -1.78 7.96
CA GLY A 179 13.91 -1.70 7.18
C GLY A 179 13.26 -0.33 7.34
N VAL A 180 13.05 0.39 6.25
CA VAL A 180 12.48 1.74 6.23
C VAL A 180 11.09 1.75 5.58
N MET A 181 10.09 2.24 6.31
CA MET A 181 8.81 2.59 5.71
C MET A 181 8.81 4.09 5.35
N ALA A 182 8.45 4.40 4.12
CA ALA A 182 8.13 5.76 3.70
C ALA A 182 6.62 6.00 3.78
N CYS A 183 6.19 7.17 4.20
CA CYS A 183 4.77 7.47 4.40
C CYS A 183 3.93 7.38 3.11
N ASN A 184 4.55 7.54 1.94
CA ASN A 184 3.97 7.31 0.62
C ASN A 184 5.07 6.97 -0.41
N ASP A 185 4.68 6.65 -1.65
CA ASP A 185 5.62 6.23 -2.70
C ASP A 185 6.58 7.36 -3.11
N ASN A 186 6.11 8.63 -3.15
CA ASN A 186 7.00 9.76 -3.44
C ASN A 186 8.12 9.89 -2.41
N ARG A 187 7.80 9.70 -1.12
CA ARG A 187 8.82 9.64 -0.06
C ARG A 187 9.72 8.42 -0.21
N GLY A 188 9.16 7.28 -0.63
CA GLY A 188 9.94 6.08 -0.94
C GLY A 188 11.00 6.34 -2.01
N LEU A 189 10.64 7.04 -3.10
CA LEU A 189 11.58 7.43 -4.14
C LEU A 189 12.69 8.35 -3.61
N GLN A 190 12.33 9.31 -2.74
CA GLN A 190 13.33 10.21 -2.13
C GLN A 190 14.32 9.44 -1.25
N VAL A 191 13.84 8.47 -0.44
CA VAL A 191 14.70 7.59 0.37
C VAL A 191 15.63 6.78 -0.52
N LEU A 192 15.12 6.15 -1.60
CA LEU A 192 15.94 5.39 -2.54
C LEU A 192 17.03 6.25 -3.19
N ARG A 193 16.68 7.46 -3.62
CA ARG A 193 17.65 8.41 -4.19
C ARG A 193 18.70 8.83 -3.17
N ALA A 194 18.29 9.10 -1.93
CA ALA A 194 19.21 9.45 -0.87
C ALA A 194 20.17 8.29 -0.54
N CYS A 195 19.68 7.03 -0.49
CA CYS A 195 20.53 5.84 -0.36
C CYS A 195 21.57 5.75 -1.48
N MET A 196 21.15 5.95 -2.72
CA MET A 196 22.04 5.94 -3.89
C MET A 196 23.10 7.03 -3.78
N GLY A 197 22.73 8.24 -3.37
CA GLY A 197 23.63 9.39 -3.23
C GLY A 197 24.73 9.21 -2.18
N VAL A 198 24.51 8.37 -1.16
CA VAL A 198 25.49 8.08 -0.09
C VAL A 198 26.07 6.66 -0.17
N GLY A 199 25.82 5.94 -1.27
CA GLY A 199 26.40 4.60 -1.49
C GLY A 199 25.82 3.51 -0.58
N VAL A 200 24.62 3.68 -0.03
CA VAL A 200 23.94 2.67 0.78
C VAL A 200 23.17 1.72 -0.13
N ALA A 201 23.51 0.43 -0.05
CA ALA A 201 22.92 -0.61 -0.88
C ALA A 201 21.46 -0.89 -0.50
N VAL A 202 20.56 -0.84 -1.48
CA VAL A 202 19.15 -1.22 -1.34
C VAL A 202 18.90 -2.48 -2.18
N PRO A 203 18.38 -3.55 -1.60
CA PRO A 203 17.81 -3.69 -0.26
C PRO A 203 18.78 -4.19 0.84
N ASP A 204 20.04 -4.50 0.54
CA ASP A 204 20.92 -5.26 1.42
C ASP A 204 21.25 -4.55 2.74
N GLN A 205 21.52 -3.25 2.69
CA GLN A 205 21.79 -2.45 3.88
C GLN A 205 20.54 -1.71 4.38
N VAL A 206 19.71 -1.21 3.45
CA VAL A 206 18.44 -0.55 3.77
C VAL A 206 17.36 -1.05 2.82
N ALA A 207 16.36 -1.74 3.34
CA ALA A 207 15.17 -2.07 2.57
C ALA A 207 14.14 -0.95 2.69
N VAL A 208 13.43 -0.62 1.61
CA VAL A 208 12.49 0.51 1.56
C VAL A 208 11.13 0.04 1.08
N ILE A 209 10.06 0.37 1.83
CA ILE A 209 8.67 0.15 1.45
C ILE A 209 7.90 1.46 1.47
N GLY A 210 7.15 1.74 0.39
CA GLY A 210 6.25 2.87 0.28
C GLY A 210 4.80 2.52 0.63
N ALA A 211 3.87 3.43 0.34
CA ALA A 211 2.42 3.21 0.41
C ALA A 211 1.69 4.07 -0.63
N GLY A 212 0.85 3.42 -1.43
CA GLY A 212 0.11 4.06 -2.52
C GLY A 212 -0.10 3.13 -3.71
N ASN A 213 0.95 2.39 -4.06
CA ASN A 213 1.04 1.56 -5.25
C ASN A 213 0.85 2.35 -6.55
N ASP A 214 1.51 3.52 -6.65
CA ASP A 214 1.67 4.20 -7.93
C ASP A 214 2.65 3.39 -8.78
N ASP A 215 2.12 2.57 -9.69
CA ASP A 215 2.90 1.62 -10.47
C ASP A 215 3.97 2.31 -11.32
N CYS A 216 3.66 3.48 -11.88
CA CYS A 216 4.62 4.27 -12.66
C CYS A 216 5.81 4.68 -11.79
N LEU A 217 5.56 5.29 -10.64
CA LEU A 217 6.62 5.74 -9.74
C LEU A 217 7.42 4.56 -9.18
N CYS A 218 6.71 3.52 -8.72
CA CYS A 218 7.35 2.35 -8.12
C CYS A 218 8.23 1.58 -9.11
N SER A 219 7.83 1.51 -10.38
CA SER A 219 8.59 0.81 -11.43
C SER A 219 9.78 1.62 -11.96
N LEU A 220 9.67 2.95 -11.99
CA LEU A 220 10.75 3.85 -12.41
C LEU A 220 11.86 3.98 -11.37
N SER A 221 11.62 3.64 -10.11
CA SER A 221 12.63 3.74 -9.06
C SER A 221 13.74 2.69 -9.19
N HIS A 222 14.93 2.99 -8.67
CA HIS A 222 16.07 2.08 -8.64
C HIS A 222 16.55 1.86 -7.19
N PRO A 223 16.40 0.58 -6.68
CA PRO A 223 15.62 -0.52 -7.27
C PRO A 223 14.11 -0.23 -7.26
N PRO A 224 13.28 -0.96 -8.06
CA PRO A 224 11.82 -0.81 -8.04
C PRO A 224 11.24 -0.92 -6.65
N LEU A 225 10.36 0.04 -6.27
CA LEU A 225 9.87 0.25 -4.91
C LEU A 225 8.73 -0.71 -4.55
N SER A 226 8.93 -1.49 -3.50
CA SER A 226 7.86 -2.22 -2.82
C SER A 226 6.92 -1.25 -2.12
N THR A 227 5.63 -1.55 -2.09
CA THR A 227 4.63 -0.60 -1.56
C THR A 227 3.41 -1.31 -1.01
N VAL A 228 2.73 -0.70 -0.04
CA VAL A 228 1.41 -1.12 0.42
C VAL A 228 0.35 -0.58 -0.54
N ASP A 229 -0.46 -1.45 -1.13
CA ASP A 229 -1.59 -1.06 -1.97
C ASP A 229 -2.76 -0.62 -1.10
N LEU A 230 -3.06 0.67 -1.15
CA LEU A 230 -4.11 1.30 -0.34
C LEU A 230 -5.54 0.98 -0.83
N GLY A 231 -5.70 0.37 -2.01
CA GLY A 231 -7.01 0.05 -2.59
C GLY A 231 -7.87 1.26 -2.93
N PRO A 232 -7.37 2.29 -3.63
CA PRO A 232 -8.13 3.53 -3.86
C PRO A 232 -9.46 3.31 -4.61
N GLU A 233 -9.55 2.30 -5.46
CA GLU A 233 -10.82 1.95 -6.13
C GLU A 233 -11.89 1.51 -5.14
N ALA A 234 -11.54 0.69 -4.15
CA ALA A 234 -12.49 0.28 -3.11
C ALA A 234 -12.92 1.47 -2.27
N ILE A 235 -11.99 2.39 -1.95
CA ILE A 235 -12.31 3.63 -1.22
C ILE A 235 -13.28 4.49 -2.01
N GLY A 236 -13.04 4.68 -3.32
CA GLY A 236 -13.91 5.45 -4.19
C GLY A 236 -15.31 4.84 -4.33
N TYR A 237 -15.39 3.52 -4.46
CA TYR A 237 -16.65 2.79 -4.51
C TYR A 237 -17.47 2.94 -3.22
N GLU A 238 -16.85 2.71 -2.07
CA GLU A 238 -17.49 2.86 -0.76
C GLU A 238 -17.91 4.31 -0.48
N ALA A 239 -17.13 5.29 -0.96
CA ALA A 239 -17.49 6.70 -0.86
C ALA A 239 -18.74 7.02 -1.67
N ALA A 240 -18.84 6.48 -2.88
CA ALA A 240 -20.03 6.62 -3.73
C ALA A 240 -21.25 5.96 -3.07
N ALA A 241 -21.11 4.75 -2.54
CA ALA A 241 -22.17 4.06 -1.83
C ALA A 241 -22.62 4.83 -0.58
N LEU A 242 -21.68 5.42 0.18
CA LEU A 242 -21.99 6.25 1.34
C LEU A 242 -22.77 7.51 0.92
N LEU A 243 -22.31 8.22 -0.11
CA LEU A 243 -22.99 9.40 -0.63
C LEU A 243 -24.41 9.08 -1.11
N ASP A 244 -24.59 7.96 -1.80
CA ASP A 244 -25.92 7.55 -2.30
C ASP A 244 -26.91 7.28 -1.16
N ARG A 245 -26.44 6.63 -0.08
CA ARG A 245 -27.25 6.47 1.15
C ARG A 245 -27.63 7.81 1.76
N MET A 246 -26.68 8.74 1.88
CA MET A 246 -26.91 10.08 2.44
C MET A 246 -27.92 10.89 1.61
N MET A 247 -27.89 10.74 0.28
CA MET A 247 -28.86 11.38 -0.62
C MET A 247 -30.25 10.72 -0.54
N SER A 248 -30.37 9.50 -0.01
CA SER A 248 -31.64 8.76 0.06
C SER A 248 -32.44 8.99 1.32
N GLY A 249 -31.87 9.63 2.36
CA GLY A 249 -32.57 9.92 3.62
C GLY A 249 -31.62 10.28 4.75
N PRO A 250 -32.17 10.76 5.88
CA PRO A 250 -31.37 11.19 7.03
C PRO A 250 -30.80 9.97 7.78
N GLN A 251 -29.68 9.43 7.33
CA GLN A 251 -28.84 8.54 8.12
C GLN A 251 -27.62 9.34 8.56
N ALA A 252 -27.40 9.41 9.89
CA ALA A 252 -26.15 9.94 10.42
C ALA A 252 -25.02 8.97 10.04
N PRO A 253 -24.16 9.31 9.07
CA PRO A 253 -23.05 8.43 8.70
C PRO A 253 -22.02 8.37 9.82
N ALA A 254 -21.28 7.25 9.88
CA ALA A 254 -20.11 7.18 10.76
C ALA A 254 -19.15 8.33 10.42
N PRO A 255 -18.60 9.02 11.41
CA PRO A 255 -17.77 10.23 11.17
C PRO A 255 -16.51 9.94 10.37
N HIS A 256 -16.01 8.71 10.45
CA HIS A 256 -14.84 8.27 9.70
C HIS A 256 -14.94 6.79 9.33
N VAL A 257 -14.89 6.49 8.03
CA VAL A 257 -14.87 5.13 7.49
C VAL A 257 -13.45 4.80 7.04
N GLN A 258 -12.91 3.71 7.56
CA GLN A 258 -11.57 3.21 7.22
C GLN A 258 -11.68 1.99 6.32
N VAL A 259 -11.01 2.03 5.17
CA VAL A 259 -10.98 0.93 4.21
C VAL A 259 -9.62 0.23 4.33
N PRO A 260 -9.61 -1.09 4.58
CA PRO A 260 -8.36 -1.84 4.72
C PRO A 260 -7.58 -1.86 3.40
N PRO A 261 -6.22 -1.85 3.46
CA PRO A 261 -5.37 -1.97 2.28
C PRO A 261 -5.54 -3.34 1.63
N ARG A 262 -5.30 -3.43 0.31
CA ARG A 262 -5.37 -4.69 -0.45
C ARG A 262 -4.23 -5.66 -0.12
N GLY A 263 -3.08 -5.14 0.33
CA GLY A 263 -1.90 -5.93 0.65
C GLY A 263 -0.60 -5.23 0.25
N ILE A 264 0.46 -6.00 0.05
CA ILE A 264 1.77 -5.48 -0.34
C ILE A 264 2.13 -5.95 -1.75
N VAL A 265 2.54 -5.00 -2.58
CA VAL A 265 3.18 -5.28 -3.87
C VAL A 265 4.69 -5.27 -3.65
N THR A 266 5.26 -6.47 -3.52
CA THR A 266 6.70 -6.65 -3.32
C THR A 266 7.44 -6.42 -4.63
N ARG A 267 8.44 -5.54 -4.60
CA ARG A 267 9.41 -5.28 -5.67
C ARG A 267 10.83 -5.39 -5.11
N ARG A 268 11.83 -5.01 -5.88
CA ARG A 268 13.25 -5.24 -5.51
C ARG A 268 13.73 -4.47 -4.28
N SER A 269 13.12 -3.37 -3.91
CA SER A 269 13.57 -2.55 -2.76
C SER A 269 13.40 -3.20 -1.37
N THR A 270 12.66 -4.31 -1.28
CA THR A 270 12.56 -5.14 -0.07
C THR A 270 12.79 -6.63 -0.34
N ASP A 271 13.31 -6.97 -1.52
CA ASP A 271 13.51 -8.38 -1.91
C ASP A 271 14.85 -8.92 -1.39
N VAL A 272 15.00 -8.94 -0.07
CA VAL A 272 16.17 -9.40 0.65
C VAL A 272 15.77 -10.08 1.96
N LEU A 273 16.68 -10.88 2.50
CA LEU A 273 16.62 -11.35 3.87
C LEU A 273 17.74 -10.68 4.68
N ALA A 274 17.37 -9.88 5.66
CA ALA A 274 18.30 -9.21 6.58
C ALA A 274 18.78 -10.22 7.63
N THR A 275 19.92 -10.83 7.40
CA THR A 275 20.55 -11.77 8.32
C THR A 275 22.07 -11.74 8.17
N GLU A 276 22.78 -11.87 9.28
CA GLU A 276 24.24 -12.06 9.30
C GLU A 276 24.63 -13.49 8.86
N ASP A 277 23.67 -14.41 8.82
CA ASP A 277 23.89 -15.77 8.39
C ASP A 277 23.90 -15.86 6.86
N GLN A 278 25.07 -15.78 6.27
CA GLN A 278 25.27 -15.79 4.81
C GLN A 278 24.67 -17.03 4.14
N ALA A 279 24.69 -18.19 4.78
CA ALA A 279 24.12 -19.40 4.21
C ALA A 279 22.57 -19.33 4.18
N VAL A 280 21.96 -18.77 5.20
CA VAL A 280 20.50 -18.51 5.24
C VAL A 280 20.13 -17.46 4.20
N ALA A 281 20.90 -16.37 4.10
CA ALA A 281 20.69 -15.34 3.07
C ALA A 281 20.77 -15.93 1.65
N ALA A 282 21.80 -16.72 1.36
CA ALA A 282 21.99 -17.40 0.06
C ALA A 282 20.84 -18.38 -0.24
N ALA A 283 20.44 -19.19 0.74
CA ALA A 283 19.33 -20.13 0.58
C ALA A 283 18.01 -19.43 0.26
N VAL A 284 17.67 -18.36 0.98
CA VAL A 284 16.44 -17.60 0.74
C VAL A 284 16.53 -16.82 -0.59
N GLY A 285 17.67 -16.26 -0.94
CA GLY A 285 17.93 -15.62 -2.23
C GLY A 285 17.71 -16.60 -3.39
N PHE A 286 18.27 -17.82 -3.30
CA PHE A 286 18.07 -18.87 -4.28
C PHE A 286 16.60 -19.28 -4.41
N ILE A 287 15.90 -19.49 -3.28
CA ILE A 287 14.46 -19.81 -3.29
C ILE A 287 13.68 -18.72 -4.01
N ARG A 288 13.91 -17.43 -3.69
CA ARG A 288 13.18 -16.31 -4.30
C ARG A 288 13.40 -16.20 -5.81
N SER A 289 14.62 -16.45 -6.26
CA SER A 289 14.98 -16.38 -7.70
C SER A 289 14.43 -17.56 -8.50
N HIS A 290 14.32 -18.75 -7.89
CA HIS A 290 14.07 -20.01 -8.62
C HIS A 290 12.79 -20.74 -8.16
N ALA A 291 12.00 -20.19 -7.21
CA ALA A 291 10.81 -20.88 -6.69
C ALA A 291 9.84 -21.32 -7.79
N TYR A 292 9.82 -20.65 -8.93
CA TYR A 292 8.93 -20.92 -10.05
C TYR A 292 9.50 -21.95 -11.04
N ASP A 293 10.79 -22.29 -10.91
CA ASP A 293 11.54 -23.21 -11.80
C ASP A 293 11.48 -24.68 -11.34
N ASP A 294 10.47 -25.04 -10.55
CA ASP A 294 10.28 -26.41 -10.06
C ASP A 294 11.37 -26.92 -9.10
N ILE A 295 11.97 -26.02 -8.32
CA ILE A 295 12.95 -26.40 -7.31
C ILE A 295 12.34 -27.20 -6.15
N CYS A 296 13.16 -28.09 -5.59
CA CYS A 296 12.89 -28.81 -4.36
C CYS A 296 13.86 -28.40 -3.22
N VAL A 297 13.69 -29.01 -2.04
CA VAL A 297 14.55 -28.75 -0.88
C VAL A 297 16.02 -29.09 -1.18
N ASP A 298 16.27 -30.16 -1.92
CA ASP A 298 17.64 -30.64 -2.22
C ASP A 298 18.39 -29.68 -3.13
N ASP A 299 17.69 -28.96 -4.02
CA ASP A 299 18.34 -27.94 -4.88
C ASP A 299 18.83 -26.76 -4.05
N VAL A 300 18.04 -26.35 -3.04
CA VAL A 300 18.45 -25.29 -2.11
C VAL A 300 19.68 -25.74 -1.29
N LEU A 301 19.66 -26.99 -0.78
CA LEU A 301 20.78 -27.54 0.00
C LEU A 301 22.07 -27.63 -0.84
N LYS A 302 21.94 -28.06 -2.09
CA LYS A 302 23.08 -28.06 -3.04
C LYS A 302 23.64 -26.67 -3.28
N HIS A 303 22.76 -25.69 -3.49
CA HIS A 303 23.19 -24.29 -3.75
C HIS A 303 24.04 -23.72 -2.61
N VAL A 304 23.66 -23.99 -1.34
CA VAL A 304 24.41 -23.49 -0.19
C VAL A 304 25.47 -24.45 0.32
N SER A 305 25.61 -25.60 -0.28
CA SER A 305 26.59 -26.66 0.12
C SER A 305 26.44 -27.06 1.61
N LEU A 306 25.23 -27.15 2.13
CA LEU A 306 24.92 -27.54 3.50
C LEU A 306 23.97 -28.73 3.56
N SER A 307 24.08 -29.52 4.65
CA SER A 307 23.09 -30.55 4.93
C SER A 307 21.77 -29.93 5.42
N ARG A 308 20.69 -30.67 5.29
CA ARG A 308 19.37 -30.26 5.81
C ARG A 308 19.40 -30.01 7.32
N SER A 309 20.09 -30.86 8.07
CA SER A 309 20.25 -30.73 9.52
C SER A 309 21.03 -29.50 9.94
N ALA A 310 21.93 -28.99 9.08
CA ALA A 310 22.70 -27.76 9.33
C ALA A 310 21.91 -26.50 8.96
N LEU A 311 21.16 -26.51 7.85
CA LEU A 311 20.46 -25.32 7.33
C LEU A 311 19.10 -25.08 7.99
N GLU A 312 18.25 -26.11 8.17
CA GLU A 312 16.87 -25.92 8.66
C GLU A 312 16.78 -25.28 10.06
N PRO A 313 17.61 -25.64 11.07
CA PRO A 313 17.59 -24.96 12.37
C PRO A 313 17.96 -23.48 12.27
N ARG A 314 18.94 -23.15 11.42
CA ARG A 314 19.40 -21.79 11.16
C ARG A 314 18.29 -20.98 10.47
N LEU A 315 17.66 -21.54 9.44
CA LEU A 315 16.54 -20.94 8.72
C LEU A 315 15.35 -20.71 9.65
N LYS A 316 14.97 -21.70 10.48
CA LYS A 316 13.89 -21.56 11.47
C LYS A 316 14.19 -20.46 12.49
N ARG A 317 15.43 -20.33 12.96
CA ARG A 317 15.82 -19.27 13.89
C ARG A 317 15.69 -17.89 13.28
N VAL A 318 16.02 -17.73 11.98
CA VAL A 318 16.04 -16.43 11.29
C VAL A 318 14.66 -16.03 10.78
N ILE A 319 13.93 -16.95 10.10
CA ILE A 319 12.65 -16.63 9.46
C ILE A 319 11.44 -17.41 10.00
N GLY A 320 11.65 -18.26 11.03
CA GLY A 320 10.56 -19.01 11.66
C GLY A 320 9.97 -20.14 10.82
N ARG A 321 10.57 -20.50 9.68
CA ARG A 321 10.04 -21.44 8.69
C ARG A 321 11.07 -22.45 8.21
N THR A 322 10.60 -23.60 7.69
CA THR A 322 11.45 -24.58 7.00
C THR A 322 11.72 -24.17 5.56
N ILE A 323 12.70 -24.82 4.90
CA ILE A 323 13.00 -24.59 3.47
C ILE A 323 11.74 -24.82 2.61
N HIS A 324 11.03 -25.92 2.83
CA HIS A 324 9.81 -26.25 2.11
C HIS A 324 8.68 -25.21 2.32
N GLN A 325 8.52 -24.72 3.55
CA GLN A 325 7.54 -23.68 3.86
C GLN A 325 7.89 -22.37 3.16
N GLU A 326 9.17 -22.01 3.08
CA GLU A 326 9.59 -20.80 2.38
C GLU A 326 9.38 -20.87 0.86
N ILE A 327 9.72 -22.02 0.23
CA ILE A 327 9.41 -22.26 -1.19
C ILE A 327 7.91 -22.07 -1.46
N HIS A 328 7.05 -22.68 -0.64
CA HIS A 328 5.60 -22.56 -0.79
C HIS A 328 5.11 -21.13 -0.57
N ARG A 329 5.66 -20.42 0.40
CA ARG A 329 5.30 -19.02 0.65
C ARG A 329 5.57 -18.15 -0.58
N VAL A 330 6.77 -18.25 -1.16
CA VAL A 330 7.14 -17.48 -2.36
C VAL A 330 6.23 -17.80 -3.55
N ARG A 331 5.95 -19.09 -3.78
CA ARG A 331 5.01 -19.54 -4.81
C ARG A 331 3.60 -18.97 -4.60
N LEU A 332 3.09 -19.02 -3.36
CA LEU A 332 1.76 -18.52 -3.01
C LEU A 332 1.63 -17.00 -3.18
N GLU A 333 2.66 -16.21 -2.86
CA GLU A 333 2.65 -14.77 -3.11
C GLU A 333 2.50 -14.45 -4.60
N ARG A 334 3.18 -15.21 -5.47
CA ARG A 334 3.01 -15.07 -6.92
C ARG A 334 1.61 -15.47 -7.38
N VAL A 335 1.06 -16.56 -6.82
CA VAL A 335 -0.33 -16.98 -7.11
C VAL A 335 -1.32 -15.89 -6.74
N LYS A 336 -1.21 -15.30 -5.55
CA LYS A 336 -2.06 -14.19 -5.10
C LYS A 336 -1.98 -12.99 -6.06
N ALA A 337 -0.77 -12.59 -6.45
CA ALA A 337 -0.55 -11.52 -7.41
C ALA A 337 -1.24 -11.81 -8.74
N LEU A 338 -1.03 -12.98 -9.34
CA LEU A 338 -1.64 -13.35 -10.62
C LEU A 338 -3.17 -13.47 -10.54
N LEU A 339 -3.73 -13.95 -9.42
CA LEU A 339 -5.17 -14.02 -9.21
C LEU A 339 -5.82 -12.63 -9.13
N SER A 340 -5.14 -11.64 -8.55
CA SER A 340 -5.66 -10.28 -8.39
C SER A 340 -5.48 -9.41 -9.63
N THR A 341 -4.42 -9.65 -10.44
CA THR A 341 -4.03 -8.75 -11.55
C THR A 341 -4.29 -9.29 -12.94
N THR A 342 -4.61 -10.61 -13.10
CA THR A 342 -4.75 -11.24 -14.42
C THR A 342 -6.00 -12.13 -14.51
N ASP A 343 -6.49 -12.35 -15.74
CA ASP A 343 -7.57 -13.31 -16.05
C ASP A 343 -7.07 -14.73 -16.32
N LEU A 344 -5.80 -15.01 -16.08
CA LEU A 344 -5.21 -16.32 -16.33
C LEU A 344 -6.01 -17.44 -15.62
N PRO A 345 -6.35 -18.53 -16.32
CA PRO A 345 -6.96 -19.69 -15.69
C PRO A 345 -6.06 -20.26 -14.59
N THR A 346 -6.65 -20.81 -13.53
CA THR A 346 -5.88 -21.40 -12.40
C THR A 346 -4.88 -22.45 -12.87
N LYS A 347 -5.16 -23.15 -13.99
CA LYS A 347 -4.25 -24.11 -14.61
C LYS A 347 -2.95 -23.43 -15.09
N GLN A 348 -3.07 -22.30 -15.76
CA GLN A 348 -1.91 -21.53 -16.23
C GLN A 348 -1.14 -20.91 -15.05
N ILE A 349 -1.86 -20.40 -14.05
CA ILE A 349 -1.22 -19.89 -12.82
C ILE A 349 -0.43 -21.00 -12.12
N SER A 350 -0.99 -22.23 -12.00
CA SER A 350 -0.27 -23.36 -11.42
C SER A 350 1.05 -23.64 -12.15
N ALA A 351 1.02 -23.69 -13.48
CA ALA A 351 2.21 -23.91 -14.30
C ALA A 351 3.27 -22.79 -14.20
N GLN A 352 2.84 -21.52 -14.04
CA GLN A 352 3.74 -20.36 -13.94
C GLN A 352 4.28 -20.10 -12.54
N THR A 353 3.87 -20.88 -11.55
CA THR A 353 4.21 -20.65 -10.14
C THR A 353 4.85 -21.86 -9.46
N GLY A 354 5.33 -22.83 -10.26
CA GLY A 354 6.04 -24.02 -9.77
C GLY A 354 5.17 -25.01 -8.98
N PHE A 355 3.85 -24.98 -9.16
CA PHE A 355 2.95 -26.00 -8.63
C PHE A 355 2.67 -27.09 -9.68
N HIS A 356 2.96 -28.35 -9.35
CA HIS A 356 2.80 -29.48 -10.29
C HIS A 356 1.36 -29.77 -10.71
N SER A 357 0.37 -29.35 -9.90
CA SER A 357 -1.05 -29.56 -10.25
C SER A 357 -1.95 -28.48 -9.65
N VAL A 358 -3.08 -28.24 -10.34
CA VAL A 358 -4.12 -27.30 -9.89
C VAL A 358 -4.73 -27.75 -8.55
N GLN A 359 -4.88 -29.07 -8.34
CA GLN A 359 -5.44 -29.63 -7.11
C GLN A 359 -4.50 -29.37 -5.92
N TYR A 360 -3.20 -29.55 -6.13
CA TYR A 360 -2.20 -29.28 -5.11
C TYR A 360 -2.12 -27.81 -4.78
N LEU A 361 -2.08 -26.95 -5.80
CA LEU A 361 -2.18 -25.50 -5.62
C LEU A 361 -3.41 -25.10 -4.80
N ALA A 362 -4.60 -25.59 -5.17
CA ALA A 362 -5.85 -25.24 -4.49
C ALA A 362 -5.84 -25.66 -3.01
N ARG A 363 -5.29 -26.84 -2.69
CA ARG A 363 -5.14 -27.34 -1.32
C ARG A 363 -4.20 -26.46 -0.49
N VAL A 364 -3.00 -26.19 -1.02
CA VAL A 364 -1.99 -25.35 -0.33
C VAL A 364 -2.49 -23.93 -0.16
N PHE A 365 -3.10 -23.38 -1.20
CA PHE A 365 -3.67 -22.02 -1.17
C PHE A 365 -4.80 -21.90 -0.13
N ARG A 366 -5.72 -22.87 -0.07
CA ARG A 366 -6.80 -22.88 0.91
C ARG A 366 -6.27 -23.03 2.34
N SER A 367 -5.26 -23.88 2.54
CA SER A 367 -4.61 -24.02 3.84
C SER A 367 -3.96 -22.73 4.33
N ALA A 368 -3.34 -21.96 3.42
CA ALA A 368 -2.63 -20.73 3.75
C ALA A 368 -3.53 -19.49 3.85
N THR A 369 -4.68 -19.45 3.13
CA THR A 369 -5.53 -18.25 3.00
C THR A 369 -6.94 -18.42 3.55
N GLY A 370 -7.32 -19.64 3.92
CA GLY A 370 -8.69 -20.00 4.36
C GLY A 370 -9.72 -20.10 3.22
N GLN A 371 -9.34 -19.79 1.97
CA GLN A 371 -10.27 -19.72 0.83
C GLN A 371 -9.68 -20.33 -0.44
N THR A 372 -10.54 -20.67 -1.40
CA THR A 372 -10.10 -21.22 -2.69
C THR A 372 -9.52 -20.11 -3.58
N PRO A 373 -8.64 -20.44 -4.57
CA PRO A 373 -8.13 -19.45 -5.53
C PRO A 373 -9.25 -18.69 -6.27
N ALA A 374 -10.35 -19.38 -6.63
CA ALA A 374 -11.50 -18.77 -7.29
C ALA A 374 -12.21 -17.73 -6.40
N ASN A 375 -12.45 -18.07 -5.13
CA ASN A 375 -13.07 -17.15 -4.17
C ASN A 375 -12.15 -15.96 -3.87
N TYR A 376 -10.85 -16.20 -3.76
CA TYR A 376 -9.86 -15.13 -3.59
C TYR A 376 -9.89 -14.15 -4.76
N ARG A 377 -9.88 -14.65 -6.01
CA ARG A 377 -9.99 -13.82 -7.22
C ARG A 377 -11.26 -12.98 -7.20
N LYS A 378 -12.41 -13.60 -6.93
CA LYS A 378 -13.69 -12.89 -6.85
C LYS A 378 -13.65 -11.76 -5.82
N LYS A 379 -13.13 -12.04 -4.62
CA LYS A 379 -13.02 -11.04 -3.54
C LYS A 379 -12.07 -9.88 -3.85
N MET A 380 -10.97 -10.13 -4.56
CA MET A 380 -9.97 -9.10 -4.87
C MET A 380 -10.33 -8.23 -6.08
N ARG A 381 -11.38 -8.63 -6.83
CA ARG A 381 -11.86 -7.92 -8.03
C ARG A 381 -13.27 -7.34 -7.87
N SER A 382 -13.98 -7.75 -6.82
CA SER A 382 -15.20 -7.07 -6.35
C SER A 382 -14.83 -5.84 -5.52
#